data_59c41423bd66189e67d2cdadb0f09f89
#
_entry.id   59c41423bd66189e67d2cdadb0f09f89
#
_cell.length_a   1.000
_cell.length_b   1.000
_cell.length_c   1.000
_cell.angle_alpha   90.00
_cell.angle_beta   90.00
_cell.angle_gamma   90.00
#
_symmetry.space_group_name_H-M   'P 1'
#
loop_
_entity.id
_entity.type
_entity.pdbx_description
1 polymer ?
#
loop_
_entity_poly.entity_id
_entity_poly.type
_entity_poly.pdbx_seq_one_letter_code
_entity_poly.pdbx_strand_id
1 'polypeptide(L)'
;MIETKQLINDLRQAFGDGLKLPVAVWYSDSPAGEVAMLPHCMFEGLPLVEAGKTLSFTQETLHCGGGRIYCGYALPTEAVMNFVSGKEHYKKTPQGVRNCIEKMNLRLSDKPCLNFSRIDNMDSLEDVEGVVFFAGADVLSGLAAWAFFDNDSPNAVSTLFSSGCGAMVANVVAENRIGGRRTFIGMMDLSVRKFINPDELSFSIPSCRLEEMAGTLKESALWLSPAWETVKNRINNSNQL
;
A
#
# COMPACT_ATOMS: atom_id res chain seq x y z
N MET A 1 -10.00 16.92 6.51
CA MET A 1 -10.36 16.25 5.21
C MET A 1 -9.44 16.76 4.13
N ILE A 2 -8.74 15.85 3.43
CA ILE A 2 -7.80 16.20 2.37
C ILE A 2 -8.57 16.32 1.06
N GLU A 3 -8.45 17.46 0.39
CA GLU A 3 -8.94 17.60 -0.98
C GLU A 3 -8.00 16.86 -1.94
N THR A 4 -8.51 15.87 -2.68
CA THR A 4 -7.70 14.98 -3.53
C THR A 4 -6.85 15.76 -4.54
N LYS A 5 -7.43 16.77 -5.20
CA LYS A 5 -6.72 17.59 -6.18
C LYS A 5 -5.56 18.37 -5.55
N GLN A 6 -5.77 18.90 -4.34
CA GLN A 6 -4.73 19.62 -3.63
C GLN A 6 -3.58 18.69 -3.23
N LEU A 7 -3.91 17.51 -2.70
CA LEU A 7 -2.90 16.48 -2.38
C LEU A 7 -2.06 16.10 -3.61
N ILE A 8 -2.70 15.85 -4.75
CA ILE A 8 -1.99 15.51 -6.00
C ILE A 8 -1.05 16.64 -6.41
N ASN A 9 -1.49 17.88 -6.36
CA ASN A 9 -0.64 19.03 -6.70
C ASN A 9 0.54 19.15 -5.74
N ASP A 10 0.31 19.01 -4.45
CA ASP A 10 1.35 19.09 -3.43
C ASP A 10 2.36 17.93 -3.57
N LEU A 11 1.90 16.71 -3.86
CA LEU A 11 2.78 15.57 -4.16
C LEU A 11 3.65 15.81 -5.40
N ARG A 12 3.07 16.32 -6.49
CA ARG A 12 3.85 16.67 -7.70
C ARG A 12 4.86 17.77 -7.44
N GLN A 13 4.53 18.78 -6.65
CA GLN A 13 5.48 19.80 -6.26
C GLN A 13 6.61 19.26 -5.41
N ALA A 14 6.31 18.33 -4.48
CA ALA A 14 7.30 17.74 -3.58
C ALA A 14 8.23 16.75 -4.29
N PHE A 15 7.69 15.87 -5.14
CA PHE A 15 8.43 14.76 -5.75
C PHE A 15 8.78 14.98 -7.23
N GLY A 16 8.12 15.95 -7.90
CA GLY A 16 8.23 16.17 -9.33
C GLY A 16 7.16 15.46 -10.14
N ASP A 17 7.05 15.84 -11.43
CA ASP A 17 6.05 15.31 -12.36
C ASP A 17 6.27 13.82 -12.67
N GLY A 18 7.47 13.31 -12.45
CA GLY A 18 7.81 11.90 -12.58
C GLY A 18 7.23 10.98 -11.50
N LEU A 19 6.59 11.53 -10.47
CA LEU A 19 5.96 10.71 -9.44
C LEU A 19 4.80 9.89 -10.01
N LYS A 20 4.85 8.58 -9.89
CA LYS A 20 3.66 7.73 -10.04
C LYS A 20 2.68 8.04 -8.92
N LEU A 21 1.45 8.43 -9.26
CA LEU A 21 0.42 8.69 -8.26
C LEU A 21 0.05 7.41 -7.51
N PRO A 22 -0.20 7.50 -6.20
CA PRO A 22 -0.52 6.32 -5.42
C PRO A 22 -1.89 5.75 -5.73
N VAL A 23 -2.06 4.50 -5.35
CA VAL A 23 -3.31 3.74 -5.44
C VAL A 23 -4.04 3.83 -4.10
N ALA A 24 -5.27 4.30 -4.11
CA ALA A 24 -6.17 4.25 -2.96
C ALA A 24 -6.73 2.85 -2.77
N VAL A 25 -6.94 2.46 -1.52
CA VAL A 25 -7.49 1.17 -1.09
C VAL A 25 -8.66 1.41 -0.16
N TRP A 26 -9.84 0.86 -0.47
CA TRP A 26 -11.02 1.00 0.38
C TRP A 26 -12.01 -0.16 0.22
N TYR A 27 -12.89 -0.29 1.20
CA TYR A 27 -14.00 -1.25 1.16
C TYR A 27 -15.33 -0.55 0.89
N SER A 28 -16.26 -1.25 0.22
CA SER A 28 -17.61 -0.74 -0.11
C SER A 28 -18.65 -1.85 -0.14
N ASP A 29 -19.93 -1.45 -0.10
CA ASP A 29 -21.07 -2.37 -0.19
C ASP A 29 -21.32 -2.88 -1.61
N SER A 30 -20.82 -2.17 -2.62
CA SER A 30 -20.92 -2.54 -4.03
C SER A 30 -19.61 -2.24 -4.76
N PRO A 31 -19.33 -2.90 -5.89
CA PRO A 31 -18.15 -2.62 -6.69
C PRO A 31 -18.07 -1.14 -7.09
N ALA A 32 -16.93 -0.51 -6.88
CA ALA A 32 -16.67 0.87 -7.30
C ALA A 32 -16.17 0.97 -8.75
N GLY A 33 -15.74 -0.14 -9.31
CA GLY A 33 -15.23 -0.25 -10.68
C GLY A 33 -15.48 -1.62 -11.28
N GLU A 34 -14.65 -2.01 -12.24
CA GLU A 34 -14.70 -3.32 -12.87
C GLU A 34 -14.43 -4.42 -11.85
N VAL A 35 -15.33 -5.41 -11.76
CA VAL A 35 -15.09 -6.60 -10.93
C VAL A 35 -13.99 -7.44 -11.58
N ALA A 36 -12.85 -7.54 -10.90
CA ALA A 36 -11.68 -8.20 -11.44
C ALA A 36 -11.83 -9.72 -11.40
N MET A 37 -11.77 -10.35 -12.56
CA MET A 37 -11.78 -11.82 -12.74
C MET A 37 -10.37 -12.29 -13.11
N LEU A 38 -9.46 -12.30 -12.13
CA LEU A 38 -8.06 -12.65 -12.33
C LEU A 38 -7.82 -14.11 -11.93
N PRO A 39 -7.04 -14.89 -12.73
CA PRO A 39 -6.94 -16.33 -12.55
C PRO A 39 -6.20 -16.74 -11.26
N HIS A 40 -5.25 -15.95 -10.78
CA HIS A 40 -4.38 -16.36 -9.68
C HIS A 40 -4.22 -15.32 -8.58
N CYS A 41 -3.82 -14.10 -8.93
CA CYS A 41 -3.38 -13.09 -7.95
C CYS A 41 -3.95 -11.72 -8.27
N MET A 42 -4.42 -11.00 -7.26
CA MET A 42 -4.91 -9.63 -7.44
C MET A 42 -3.87 -8.68 -8.05
N PHE A 43 -2.57 -8.96 -7.87
CA PHE A 43 -1.49 -8.17 -8.45
C PHE A 43 -1.40 -8.26 -9.97
N GLU A 44 -2.02 -9.24 -10.61
CA GLU A 44 -2.19 -9.26 -12.07
C GLU A 44 -2.99 -8.06 -12.58
N GLY A 45 -3.84 -7.48 -11.73
CA GLY A 45 -4.63 -6.27 -12.02
C GLY A 45 -3.89 -4.95 -11.79
N LEU A 46 -2.74 -4.97 -11.11
CA LEU A 46 -2.02 -3.74 -10.77
C LEU A 46 -1.69 -2.86 -11.98
N PRO A 47 -1.20 -3.40 -13.11
CA PRO A 47 -0.96 -2.58 -14.31
C PRO A 47 -2.21 -1.88 -14.83
N LEU A 48 -3.38 -2.47 -14.67
CA LEU A 48 -4.65 -1.85 -15.07
C LEU A 48 -5.01 -0.68 -14.14
N VAL A 49 -4.77 -0.83 -12.84
CA VAL A 49 -4.99 0.24 -11.87
C VAL A 49 -4.01 1.39 -12.12
N GLU A 50 -2.74 1.10 -12.36
CA GLU A 50 -1.74 2.10 -12.73
C GLU A 50 -2.08 2.82 -14.04
N ALA A 51 -2.73 2.12 -14.99
CA ALA A 51 -3.24 2.70 -16.23
C ALA A 51 -4.54 3.51 -16.03
N GLY A 52 -5.05 3.64 -14.80
CA GLY A 52 -6.20 4.47 -14.47
C GLY A 52 -7.55 3.73 -14.40
N LYS A 53 -7.56 2.38 -14.40
CA LYS A 53 -8.80 1.64 -14.12
C LYS A 53 -9.06 1.56 -12.62
N THR A 54 -10.33 1.56 -12.24
CA THR A 54 -10.77 1.15 -10.89
C THR A 54 -11.14 -0.32 -10.92
N LEU A 55 -10.51 -1.13 -10.06
CA LEU A 55 -10.79 -2.55 -9.92
C LEU A 55 -11.42 -2.85 -8.57
N SER A 56 -12.40 -3.75 -8.59
CA SER A 56 -13.08 -4.26 -7.40
C SER A 56 -12.85 -5.76 -7.27
N PHE A 57 -12.58 -6.21 -6.05
CA PHE A 57 -12.41 -7.61 -5.69
C PHE A 57 -13.43 -8.00 -4.64
N THR A 58 -14.01 -9.19 -4.78
CA THR A 58 -14.90 -9.78 -3.78
C THR A 58 -14.28 -11.05 -3.21
N GLN A 59 -14.91 -11.64 -2.20
CA GLN A 59 -14.48 -12.93 -1.66
C GLN A 59 -14.42 -14.01 -2.75
N GLU A 60 -15.33 -13.98 -3.72
CA GLU A 60 -15.43 -14.96 -4.79
C GLU A 60 -14.32 -14.77 -5.83
N THR A 61 -13.92 -13.54 -6.10
CA THR A 61 -12.90 -13.23 -7.13
C THR A 61 -11.47 -13.27 -6.60
N LEU A 62 -11.28 -13.28 -5.28
CA LEU A 62 -9.97 -13.50 -4.66
C LEU A 62 -9.68 -15.01 -4.54
N HIS A 63 -9.05 -15.59 -5.56
CA HIS A 63 -8.79 -17.03 -5.60
C HIS A 63 -7.64 -17.47 -4.69
N CYS A 64 -6.69 -16.59 -4.38
CA CYS A 64 -5.55 -16.87 -3.51
C CYS A 64 -5.96 -16.92 -2.03
N GLY A 65 -5.63 -18.01 -1.33
CA GLY A 65 -5.92 -18.18 0.11
C GLY A 65 -5.26 -17.10 0.98
N GLY A 66 -4.01 -16.72 0.69
CA GLY A 66 -3.34 -15.59 1.35
C GLY A 66 -4.05 -14.27 1.07
N GLY A 67 -4.44 -14.02 -0.18
CA GLY A 67 -5.22 -12.84 -0.56
C GLY A 67 -6.50 -12.71 0.24
N ARG A 68 -7.31 -13.78 0.35
CA ARG A 68 -8.54 -13.77 1.15
C ARG A 68 -8.28 -13.41 2.62
N ILE A 69 -7.22 -13.96 3.22
CA ILE A 69 -6.88 -13.70 4.62
C ILE A 69 -6.44 -12.24 4.80
N TYR A 70 -5.47 -11.79 4.03
CA TYR A 70 -4.91 -10.45 4.18
C TYR A 70 -5.83 -9.33 3.68
N CYS A 71 -6.81 -9.66 2.83
CA CYS A 71 -7.87 -8.73 2.44
C CYS A 71 -9.12 -8.82 3.34
N GLY A 72 -9.07 -9.54 4.45
CA GLY A 72 -10.14 -9.57 5.45
C GLY A 72 -11.37 -10.41 5.06
N TYR A 73 -11.26 -11.34 4.12
CA TYR A 73 -12.38 -12.19 3.69
C TYR A 73 -12.32 -13.63 4.21
N ALA A 74 -11.25 -14.01 4.87
CA ALA A 74 -11.12 -15.33 5.48
C ALA A 74 -10.25 -15.29 6.74
N LEU A 75 -10.50 -16.19 7.66
CA LEU A 75 -9.62 -16.43 8.78
C LEU A 75 -8.41 -17.29 8.34
N PRO A 76 -7.25 -17.14 9.02
CA PRO A 76 -6.08 -17.96 8.76
C PRO A 76 -6.39 -19.45 8.99
N THR A 77 -5.95 -20.32 8.06
CA THR A 77 -6.14 -21.75 8.14
C THR A 77 -4.81 -22.49 8.27
N GLU A 78 -4.84 -23.71 8.84
CA GLU A 78 -3.68 -24.59 8.94
C GLU A 78 -3.07 -24.88 7.55
N ALA A 79 -3.92 -25.02 6.52
CA ALA A 79 -3.48 -25.26 5.16
C ALA A 79 -2.59 -24.11 4.64
N VAL A 80 -2.97 -22.85 4.89
CA VAL A 80 -2.18 -21.67 4.49
C VAL A 80 -0.88 -21.62 5.29
N MET A 81 -0.89 -21.88 6.59
CA MET A 81 0.32 -21.87 7.42
C MET A 81 1.33 -22.95 6.98
N ASN A 82 0.84 -24.15 6.67
CA ASN A 82 1.65 -25.23 6.14
C ASN A 82 2.19 -24.92 4.73
N PHE A 83 1.40 -24.25 3.89
CA PHE A 83 1.83 -23.83 2.56
C PHE A 83 2.95 -22.79 2.65
N VAL A 84 2.77 -21.72 3.42
CA VAL A 84 3.75 -20.63 3.58
C VAL A 84 5.07 -21.11 4.17
N SER A 85 5.03 -22.09 5.11
CA SER A 85 6.25 -22.62 5.71
C SER A 85 6.86 -23.78 4.94
N GLY A 86 6.04 -24.69 4.39
CA GLY A 86 6.51 -25.95 3.81
C GLY A 86 6.68 -25.91 2.29
N LYS A 87 6.00 -25.00 1.58
CA LYS A 87 6.11 -24.85 0.11
C LYS A 87 6.82 -23.57 -0.29
N GLU A 88 6.43 -22.44 0.29
CA GLU A 88 7.06 -21.15 0.00
C GLU A 88 8.32 -20.89 0.81
N HIS A 89 8.50 -21.60 1.94
CA HIS A 89 9.65 -21.47 2.84
C HIS A 89 9.89 -20.05 3.38
N TYR A 90 8.86 -19.22 3.49
CA TYR A 90 8.97 -17.87 4.05
C TYR A 90 9.14 -17.87 5.57
N LYS A 91 8.70 -18.92 6.25
CA LYS A 91 8.93 -19.14 7.68
C LYS A 91 9.37 -20.58 7.93
N LYS A 92 10.21 -20.76 8.93
CA LYS A 92 10.76 -22.07 9.28
C LYS A 92 9.70 -23.09 9.70
N THR A 93 8.61 -22.61 10.31
CA THR A 93 7.55 -23.47 10.87
C THR A 93 6.15 -22.85 10.66
N PRO A 94 5.08 -23.68 10.59
CA PRO A 94 3.71 -23.21 10.57
C PRO A 94 3.37 -22.32 11.78
N GLN A 95 3.90 -22.64 12.97
CA GLN A 95 3.71 -21.81 14.15
C GLN A 95 4.33 -20.42 14.00
N GLY A 96 5.47 -20.30 13.30
CA GLY A 96 6.08 -19.01 12.98
C GLY A 96 5.21 -18.17 12.06
N VAL A 97 4.48 -18.79 11.12
CA VAL A 97 3.49 -18.12 10.27
C VAL A 97 2.32 -17.63 11.11
N ARG A 98 1.75 -18.52 11.96
CA ARG A 98 0.65 -18.19 12.88
C ARG A 98 0.98 -16.98 13.74
N ASN A 99 2.12 -17.00 14.41
CA ASN A 99 2.57 -15.91 15.27
C ASN A 99 2.71 -14.58 14.54
N CYS A 100 3.13 -14.59 13.26
CA CYS A 100 3.20 -13.38 12.45
C CYS A 100 1.81 -12.83 12.13
N ILE A 101 0.89 -13.70 11.70
CA ILE A 101 -0.48 -13.30 11.35
C ILE A 101 -1.23 -12.76 12.58
N GLU A 102 -1.11 -13.42 13.73
CA GLU A 102 -1.73 -12.96 14.98
C GLU A 102 -1.27 -11.57 15.40
N LYS A 103 0.04 -11.29 15.24
CA LYS A 103 0.62 -9.96 15.54
C LYS A 103 0.18 -8.86 14.57
N MET A 104 -0.31 -9.20 13.40
CA MET A 104 -0.85 -8.22 12.45
C MET A 104 -2.24 -7.71 12.84
N ASN A 105 -2.90 -8.34 13.82
CA ASN A 105 -4.24 -7.98 14.27
C ASN A 105 -5.27 -7.92 13.12
N LEU A 106 -5.21 -8.91 12.23
CA LEU A 106 -6.11 -9.01 11.07
C LEU A 106 -7.56 -9.09 11.54
N ARG A 107 -8.44 -8.40 10.83
CA ARG A 107 -9.89 -8.47 11.06
C ARG A 107 -10.62 -8.73 9.77
N LEU A 108 -11.74 -9.43 9.86
CA LEU A 108 -12.63 -9.61 8.74
C LEU A 108 -13.25 -8.25 8.37
N SER A 109 -13.42 -8.04 7.06
CA SER A 109 -14.19 -6.93 6.54
C SER A 109 -15.68 -7.25 6.66
N ASP A 110 -16.48 -6.26 7.00
CA ASP A 110 -17.95 -6.29 6.96
C ASP A 110 -18.49 -5.86 5.60
N LYS A 111 -17.62 -5.36 4.72
CA LYS A 111 -17.94 -4.93 3.38
C LYS A 111 -17.56 -6.00 2.34
N PRO A 112 -18.43 -6.27 1.33
CA PRO A 112 -18.17 -7.33 0.36
C PRO A 112 -17.14 -6.99 -0.71
N CYS A 113 -16.86 -5.72 -0.96
CA CYS A 113 -16.00 -5.29 -2.05
C CYS A 113 -14.76 -4.56 -1.53
N LEU A 114 -13.58 -4.98 -1.99
CA LEU A 114 -12.30 -4.29 -1.83
C LEU A 114 -11.93 -3.64 -3.16
N ASN A 115 -11.66 -2.34 -3.14
CA ASN A 115 -11.44 -1.57 -4.35
C ASN A 115 -10.04 -0.96 -4.37
N PHE A 116 -9.52 -0.82 -5.59
CA PHE A 116 -8.26 -0.16 -5.90
C PHE A 116 -8.44 0.81 -7.04
N SER A 117 -8.01 2.04 -6.86
CA SER A 117 -8.00 3.06 -7.90
C SER A 117 -6.81 4.01 -7.72
N ARG A 118 -6.29 4.54 -8.79
CA ARG A 118 -5.34 5.64 -8.68
C ARG A 118 -6.06 6.86 -8.13
N ILE A 119 -5.41 7.64 -7.23
CA ILE A 119 -6.07 8.73 -6.49
C ILE A 119 -6.65 9.82 -7.40
N ASP A 120 -6.12 10.02 -8.60
CA ASP A 120 -6.64 11.02 -9.56
C ASP A 120 -7.99 10.64 -10.20
N ASN A 121 -8.47 9.41 -10.00
CA ASN A 121 -9.81 8.97 -10.37
C ASN A 121 -10.83 9.14 -9.23
N MET A 122 -10.42 9.71 -8.10
CA MET A 122 -11.26 9.82 -6.92
C MET A 122 -11.55 11.29 -6.59
N ASP A 123 -12.81 11.59 -6.36
CA ASP A 123 -13.23 12.93 -5.93
C ASP A 123 -12.87 13.20 -4.46
N SER A 124 -12.88 12.16 -3.61
CA SER A 124 -12.58 12.22 -2.18
C SER A 124 -11.79 11.00 -1.72
N LEU A 125 -10.97 11.19 -0.69
CA LEU A 125 -10.24 10.14 0.03
C LEU A 125 -10.84 9.87 1.43
N GLU A 126 -12.07 10.31 1.69
CA GLU A 126 -12.68 10.24 3.04
C GLU A 126 -12.88 8.80 3.52
N ASP A 127 -13.33 7.91 2.63
CA ASP A 127 -13.66 6.53 2.96
C ASP A 127 -12.52 5.54 2.65
N VAL A 128 -11.31 6.02 2.33
CA VAL A 128 -10.21 5.12 2.01
C VAL A 128 -9.55 4.59 3.28
N GLU A 129 -9.10 3.35 3.26
CA GLU A 129 -8.28 2.78 4.32
C GLU A 129 -6.84 3.33 4.28
N GLY A 130 -6.38 3.69 3.08
CA GLY A 130 -5.10 4.33 2.87
C GLY A 130 -4.69 4.37 1.41
N VAL A 131 -3.47 4.84 1.18
CA VAL A 131 -2.87 4.92 -0.16
C VAL A 131 -1.57 4.14 -0.24
N VAL A 132 -1.26 3.63 -1.43
CA VAL A 132 -0.08 2.81 -1.70
C VAL A 132 0.69 3.39 -2.87
N PHE A 133 1.92 3.80 -2.63
CA PHE A 133 2.88 4.16 -3.67
C PHE A 133 3.65 2.93 -4.12
N PHE A 134 3.90 2.79 -5.41
CA PHE A 134 4.88 1.87 -5.98
C PHE A 134 6.05 2.69 -6.49
N ALA A 135 7.21 2.52 -5.88
CA ALA A 135 8.28 3.49 -6.06
C ALA A 135 9.68 2.87 -5.92
N GLY A 136 10.61 3.44 -6.65
CA GLY A 136 12.05 3.18 -6.51
C GLY A 136 12.68 3.93 -5.32
N ALA A 137 13.98 3.69 -5.09
CA ALA A 137 14.69 4.13 -3.90
C ALA A 137 14.62 5.63 -3.62
N ASP A 138 14.71 6.47 -4.65
CA ASP A 138 14.68 7.93 -4.48
C ASP A 138 13.33 8.41 -3.94
N VAL A 139 12.23 7.94 -4.51
CA VAL A 139 10.88 8.28 -4.03
C VAL A 139 10.62 7.68 -2.66
N LEU A 140 11.03 6.42 -2.42
CA LEU A 140 10.91 5.77 -1.10
C LEU A 140 11.66 6.55 -0.02
N SER A 141 12.85 7.07 -0.32
CA SER A 141 13.61 7.87 0.65
C SER A 141 12.89 9.16 1.02
N GLY A 142 12.26 9.82 0.05
CA GLY A 142 11.42 10.99 0.29
C GLY A 142 10.18 10.67 1.12
N LEU A 143 9.45 9.61 0.76
CA LEU A 143 8.27 9.16 1.51
C LEU A 143 8.62 8.80 2.96
N ALA A 144 9.78 8.15 3.18
CA ALA A 144 10.27 7.85 4.52
C ALA A 144 10.61 9.14 5.29
N ALA A 145 11.35 10.07 4.67
CA ALA A 145 11.67 11.36 5.31
C ALA A 145 10.41 12.13 5.70
N TRP A 146 9.37 12.11 4.86
CA TRP A 146 8.07 12.72 5.16
C TRP A 146 7.37 12.03 6.34
N ALA A 147 7.37 10.68 6.36
CA ALA A 147 6.76 9.92 7.45
C ALA A 147 7.46 10.12 8.81
N PHE A 148 8.76 10.40 8.81
CA PHE A 148 9.52 10.70 10.03
C PHE A 148 9.44 12.17 10.46
N PHE A 149 9.02 13.08 9.59
CA PHE A 149 9.12 14.52 9.84
C PHE A 149 8.41 14.98 11.12
N ASP A 150 7.23 14.46 11.39
CA ASP A 150 6.39 14.78 12.55
C ASP A 150 6.16 13.58 13.49
N ASN A 151 7.01 12.57 13.41
CA ASN A 151 6.86 11.29 14.13
C ASN A 151 8.17 10.84 14.77
N ASP A 152 8.24 10.95 16.10
CA ASP A 152 9.45 10.60 16.89
C ASP A 152 9.65 9.09 17.07
N SER A 153 8.72 8.25 16.59
CA SER A 153 8.86 6.81 16.70
C SER A 153 9.96 6.30 15.78
N PRO A 154 10.92 5.49 16.26
CA PRO A 154 11.90 4.83 15.39
C PRO A 154 11.25 3.84 14.42
N ASN A 155 9.98 3.48 14.63
CA ASN A 155 9.19 2.58 13.82
C ASN A 155 8.14 3.32 12.97
N ALA A 156 8.28 4.64 12.76
CA ALA A 156 7.36 5.43 11.92
C ALA A 156 7.25 4.85 10.51
N VAL A 157 8.35 4.30 9.98
CA VAL A 157 8.39 3.46 8.78
C VAL A 157 8.74 2.05 9.20
N SER A 158 7.87 1.09 8.90
CA SER A 158 8.00 -0.30 9.33
C SER A 158 7.97 -1.25 8.14
N THR A 159 8.77 -2.32 8.23
CA THR A 159 8.76 -3.43 7.28
C THR A 159 8.28 -4.68 8.00
N LEU A 160 6.99 -4.95 7.93
CA LEU A 160 6.42 -6.14 8.55
C LEU A 160 6.47 -7.31 7.57
N PHE A 161 6.79 -8.51 8.08
CA PHE A 161 6.67 -9.71 7.26
C PHE A 161 5.19 -9.96 6.95
N SER A 162 4.86 -9.87 5.66
CA SER A 162 3.52 -10.16 5.15
C SER A 162 3.60 -10.48 3.66
N SER A 163 2.54 -11.07 3.12
CA SER A 163 2.35 -11.15 1.67
C SER A 163 2.21 -9.76 1.05
N GLY A 164 2.26 -9.67 -0.29
CA GLY A 164 1.96 -8.42 -0.98
C GLY A 164 0.62 -7.83 -0.58
N CYS A 165 -0.43 -8.66 -0.47
CA CYS A 165 -1.75 -8.23 0.03
C CYS A 165 -1.70 -7.72 1.48
N GLY A 166 -0.86 -8.35 2.32
CA GLY A 166 -0.63 -7.90 3.68
C GLY A 166 -0.01 -6.50 3.74
N ALA A 167 0.95 -6.23 2.87
CA ALA A 167 1.62 -4.94 2.81
C ALA A 167 0.71 -3.81 2.32
N MET A 168 -0.15 -4.09 1.33
CA MET A 168 -1.05 -3.08 0.75
C MET A 168 -2.34 -2.89 1.54
N VAL A 169 -2.89 -3.95 2.11
CA VAL A 169 -4.23 -3.95 2.70
C VAL A 169 -4.17 -4.18 4.21
N ALA A 170 -3.73 -5.37 4.65
CA ALA A 170 -3.86 -5.77 6.05
C ALA A 170 -3.18 -4.82 7.03
N ASN A 171 -1.92 -4.43 6.76
CA ASN A 171 -1.17 -3.53 7.63
C ASN A 171 -1.80 -2.14 7.67
N VAL A 172 -2.25 -1.65 6.51
CA VAL A 172 -2.91 -0.33 6.36
C VAL A 172 -4.21 -0.30 7.16
N VAL A 173 -5.08 -1.28 6.93
CA VAL A 173 -6.38 -1.38 7.62
C VAL A 173 -6.21 -1.54 9.13
N ALA A 174 -5.26 -2.39 9.57
CA ALA A 174 -5.01 -2.60 10.99
C ALA A 174 -4.51 -1.33 11.68
N GLU A 175 -3.60 -0.59 11.04
CA GLU A 175 -3.06 0.66 11.57
C GLU A 175 -4.09 1.78 11.57
N ASN A 176 -4.87 1.91 10.47
CA ASN A 176 -5.92 2.93 10.36
C ASN A 176 -6.98 2.78 11.45
N ARG A 177 -7.40 1.55 11.76
CA ARG A 177 -8.41 1.26 12.79
C ARG A 177 -8.01 1.65 14.22
N ILE A 178 -6.72 1.70 14.51
CA ILE A 178 -6.22 2.10 15.84
C ILE A 178 -5.78 3.57 15.88
N GLY A 179 -5.94 4.31 14.78
CA GLY A 179 -5.41 5.68 14.67
C GLY A 179 -3.89 5.71 14.81
N GLY A 180 -3.21 4.66 14.31
CA GLY A 180 -1.77 4.53 14.44
C GLY A 180 -1.02 5.41 13.43
N ARG A 181 0.27 5.65 13.71
CA ARG A 181 1.10 6.60 12.94
C ARG A 181 2.21 5.95 12.13
N ARG A 182 2.15 4.61 11.94
CA ARG A 182 3.14 3.90 11.12
C ARG A 182 2.76 3.92 9.65
N THR A 183 3.77 3.94 8.82
CA THR A 183 3.71 3.65 7.38
C THR A 183 4.48 2.37 7.10
N PHE A 184 4.27 1.74 5.94
CA PHE A 184 4.81 0.41 5.69
C PHE A 184 5.51 0.32 4.35
N ILE A 185 6.77 -0.17 4.36
CA ILE A 185 7.44 -0.63 3.14
C ILE A 185 7.10 -2.12 2.96
N GLY A 186 6.68 -2.49 1.76
CA GLY A 186 6.25 -3.85 1.43
C GLY A 186 6.67 -4.33 0.05
N MET A 187 5.97 -5.34 -0.48
CA MET A 187 6.30 -6.03 -1.74
C MET A 187 7.62 -6.80 -1.71
N MET A 188 8.01 -7.28 -0.53
CA MET A 188 9.16 -8.17 -0.36
C MET A 188 8.78 -9.66 -0.49
N ASP A 189 7.51 -9.95 -0.68
CA ASP A 189 6.99 -11.27 -1.01
C ASP A 189 7.44 -11.69 -2.41
N LEU A 190 8.25 -12.73 -2.51
CA LEU A 190 8.84 -13.17 -3.77
C LEU A 190 7.80 -13.60 -4.80
N SER A 191 6.65 -14.08 -4.34
CA SER A 191 5.57 -14.56 -5.23
C SER A 191 4.92 -13.45 -6.03
N VAL A 192 4.93 -12.21 -5.52
CA VAL A 192 4.32 -11.04 -6.17
C VAL A 192 5.32 -10.19 -6.95
N ARG A 193 6.63 -10.39 -6.76
CA ARG A 193 7.68 -9.60 -7.42
C ARG A 193 7.59 -9.56 -8.94
N LYS A 194 7.11 -10.64 -9.56
CA LYS A 194 6.91 -10.72 -11.03
C LYS A 194 5.81 -9.80 -11.58
N PHE A 195 4.96 -9.23 -10.72
CA PHE A 195 3.87 -8.32 -11.11
C PHE A 195 4.22 -6.84 -10.92
N ILE A 196 5.39 -6.55 -10.37
CA ILE A 196 5.84 -5.21 -9.99
C ILE A 196 7.17 -4.96 -10.70
N ASN A 197 7.44 -3.69 -11.01
CA ASN A 197 8.73 -3.30 -11.57
C ASN A 197 9.87 -3.80 -10.64
N PRO A 198 10.93 -4.41 -11.16
CA PRO A 198 12.04 -4.95 -10.36
C PRO A 198 12.64 -3.97 -9.35
N ASP A 199 12.68 -2.69 -9.69
CA ASP A 199 13.29 -1.64 -8.87
C ASP A 199 12.31 -0.95 -7.92
N GLU A 200 11.03 -1.36 -7.90
CA GLU A 200 10.01 -0.77 -7.05
C GLU A 200 9.66 -1.65 -5.85
N LEU A 201 9.33 -0.99 -4.75
CA LEU A 201 8.65 -1.52 -3.58
C LEU A 201 7.37 -0.72 -3.34
N SER A 202 6.48 -1.22 -2.47
CA SER A 202 5.34 -0.42 -2.03
C SER A 202 5.69 0.41 -0.80
N PHE A 203 5.10 1.61 -0.72
CA PHE A 203 5.04 2.42 0.49
C PHE A 203 3.57 2.71 0.78
N SER A 204 3.06 2.13 1.86
CA SER A 204 1.65 2.19 2.22
C SER A 204 1.44 3.14 3.38
N ILE A 205 0.50 4.07 3.25
CA ILE A 205 0.15 5.08 4.24
C ILE A 205 -1.32 4.90 4.62
N PRO A 206 -1.65 4.57 5.88
CA PRO A 206 -3.02 4.57 6.40
C PRO A 206 -3.67 5.95 6.25
N SER A 207 -4.98 6.04 6.03
CA SER A 207 -5.64 7.32 5.75
C SER A 207 -5.55 8.30 6.94
N CYS A 208 -5.66 7.82 8.17
CA CYS A 208 -5.47 8.66 9.35
C CYS A 208 -4.06 9.30 9.38
N ARG A 209 -3.05 8.54 8.98
CA ARG A 209 -1.67 9.03 8.91
C ARG A 209 -1.43 9.93 7.69
N LEU A 210 -2.06 9.64 6.56
CA LEU A 210 -1.97 10.47 5.36
C LEU A 210 -2.51 11.89 5.62
N GLU A 211 -3.58 12.00 6.39
CA GLU A 211 -4.16 13.30 6.76
C GLU A 211 -3.19 14.14 7.58
N GLU A 212 -2.52 13.56 8.58
CA GLU A 212 -1.48 14.25 9.35
C GLU A 212 -0.29 14.64 8.46
N MET A 213 0.24 13.70 7.69
CA MET A 213 1.39 13.93 6.81
C MET A 213 1.11 15.01 5.76
N ALA A 214 -0.08 15.03 5.15
CA ALA A 214 -0.46 16.06 4.18
C ALA A 214 -0.46 17.46 4.80
N GLY A 215 -0.88 17.57 6.06
CA GLY A 215 -0.86 18.83 6.80
C GLY A 215 0.54 19.42 7.03
N THR A 216 1.56 18.57 7.06
CA THR A 216 2.95 18.96 7.36
C THR A 216 3.91 18.89 6.17
N LEU A 217 3.45 18.46 4.98
CA LEU A 217 4.30 18.25 3.80
C LEU A 217 5.14 19.49 3.44
N LYS A 218 4.53 20.68 3.48
CA LYS A 218 5.19 21.95 3.10
C LYS A 218 6.22 22.44 4.13
N GLU A 219 6.23 21.85 5.32
CA GLU A 219 7.21 22.15 6.36
C GLU A 219 8.36 21.12 6.35
N SER A 220 8.20 20.02 5.63
CA SER A 220 9.13 18.90 5.60
C SER A 220 10.36 19.14 4.72
N ALA A 221 11.33 18.24 4.82
CA ALA A 221 12.52 18.24 3.98
C ALA A 221 12.20 18.15 2.47
N LEU A 222 11.07 17.57 2.10
CA LEU A 222 10.62 17.48 0.70
C LEU A 222 10.32 18.86 0.08
N TRP A 223 10.10 19.85 0.90
CA TRP A 223 9.77 21.21 0.46
C TRP A 223 10.88 22.20 0.72
N LEU A 224 11.60 22.05 1.83
CA LEU A 224 12.54 23.05 2.32
C LEU A 224 14.03 22.67 2.17
N SER A 225 14.36 21.38 1.93
CA SER A 225 15.75 20.95 1.92
C SER A 225 16.38 21.06 0.52
N PRO A 226 17.49 21.79 0.38
CA PRO A 226 18.26 21.84 -0.89
C PRO A 226 18.79 20.46 -1.32
N ALA A 227 19.04 19.54 -0.37
CA ALA A 227 19.46 18.18 -0.68
C ALA A 227 18.40 17.40 -1.44
N TRP A 228 17.11 17.65 -1.13
CA TRP A 228 15.99 17.00 -1.82
C TRP A 228 15.86 17.45 -3.28
N GLU A 229 16.17 18.69 -3.61
CA GLU A 229 16.09 19.18 -4.98
C GLU A 229 16.97 18.35 -5.96
N THR A 230 18.14 17.90 -5.50
CA THR A 230 19.01 17.03 -6.29
C THR A 230 18.34 15.66 -6.56
N VAL A 231 17.69 15.08 -5.57
CA VAL A 231 16.98 13.80 -5.70
C VAL A 231 15.75 13.96 -6.59
N LYS A 232 14.97 15.01 -6.38
CA LYS A 232 13.78 15.33 -7.18
C LYS A 232 14.12 15.50 -8.68
N ASN A 233 15.23 16.13 -8.99
CA ASN A 233 15.71 16.24 -10.37
C ASN A 233 16.04 14.87 -10.99
N ARG A 234 16.56 13.90 -10.21
CA ARG A 234 16.75 12.53 -10.69
C ARG A 234 15.44 11.83 -10.98
N ILE A 235 14.44 11.98 -10.08
CA ILE A 235 13.09 11.41 -10.24
C ILE A 235 12.48 11.90 -11.56
N ASN A 236 12.59 13.19 -11.86
CA ASN A 236 12.05 13.77 -13.10
C ASN A 236 12.77 13.23 -14.36
N ASN A 237 14.07 13.01 -14.27
CA ASN A 237 14.87 12.56 -15.41
C ASN A 237 14.77 11.05 -15.67
N SER A 238 14.51 10.23 -14.64
CA SER A 238 14.39 8.78 -14.78
C SER A 238 13.17 8.31 -15.58
N ASN A 239 12.16 9.17 -15.76
CA ASN A 239 10.98 8.88 -16.57
C ASN A 239 11.13 9.34 -18.04
N GLN A 240 12.31 9.84 -18.44
CA GLN A 240 12.60 10.24 -19.81
C GLN A 240 13.45 9.19 -20.56
N LEU A 241 13.79 8.09 -19.91
CA LEU A 241 14.52 6.94 -20.45
C LEU A 241 13.59 5.74 -20.58
#